data_5191cbbe22713c3bdfbfa3966c82d5bb
#
_entry.id   5191cbbe22713c3bdfbfa3966c82d5bb
#
_cell.length_a   1.000
_cell.length_b   1.000
_cell.length_c   1.000
_cell.angle_alpha   90.00
_cell.angle_beta   90.00
_cell.angle_gamma   90.00
#
_symmetry.space_group_name_H-M   'P 1'
#
loop_
_entity.id
_entity.type
_entity.pdbx_description
1 polymer ?
#
loop_
_entity_poly.entity_id
_entity_poly.type
_entity_poly.pdbx_seq_one_letter_code
_entity_poly.pdbx_strand_id
1 'polypeptide(L)'
;MRHQRPDRIRLRRFQRPILYAVLALVFLSGVAWAYWNYLAASSGDFEMSAKAWAMKIHGAAAMAVLVLVGMLLNEHVRLAWRARRNRANGSVFLGAFAFLTITGYGLYYAGGERLRAWASWIHLLVGLALPILLLIHLLLGKRTRSAVQHKHHHLPAGVDIHSSSST
;
A
#
# COMPACT_ATOMS: atom_id res chain seq x y z
N MET A 1 -38.39 7.03 -3.26
CA MET A 1 -36.97 7.22 -3.66
C MET A 1 -36.07 6.60 -2.60
N ARG A 2 -35.36 5.49 -2.92
CA ARG A 2 -34.41 4.87 -1.98
C ARG A 2 -33.17 5.76 -1.90
N HIS A 3 -32.92 6.39 -0.76
CA HIS A 3 -31.65 7.03 -0.45
C HIS A 3 -30.54 5.99 -0.57
N GLN A 4 -29.82 5.98 -1.66
CA GLN A 4 -28.57 5.20 -1.78
C GLN A 4 -27.59 5.80 -0.77
N ARG A 5 -27.32 5.05 0.30
CA ARG A 5 -26.25 5.38 1.24
C ARG A 5 -24.95 5.48 0.44
N PRO A 6 -24.17 6.56 0.61
CA PRO A 6 -22.91 6.71 -0.09
C PRO A 6 -22.05 5.48 0.23
N ASP A 7 -21.69 4.74 -0.81
CA ASP A 7 -20.84 3.55 -0.70
C ASP A 7 -19.59 3.90 0.08
N ARG A 8 -19.48 3.31 1.26
CA ARG A 8 -18.32 3.52 2.13
C ARG A 8 -17.10 2.93 1.41
N ILE A 9 -16.14 3.78 1.05
CA ILE A 9 -14.81 3.40 0.56
C ILE A 9 -14.10 2.65 1.71
N ARG A 10 -14.49 1.42 1.96
CA ARG A 10 -13.99 0.61 3.06
C ARG A 10 -13.62 -0.76 2.52
N LEU A 11 -12.34 -1.11 2.61
CA LEU A 11 -11.89 -2.49 2.42
C LEU A 11 -12.79 -3.43 3.23
N ARG A 12 -13.18 -4.54 2.64
CA ARG A 12 -13.97 -5.58 3.34
C ARG A 12 -13.24 -6.01 4.61
N ARG A 13 -13.98 -6.35 5.64
CA ARG A 13 -13.46 -6.62 7.00
C ARG A 13 -12.28 -7.60 7.01
N PHE A 14 -12.27 -8.55 6.10
CA PHE A 14 -11.23 -9.59 5.98
C PHE A 14 -10.03 -9.17 5.10
N GLN A 15 -10.20 -8.25 4.16
CA GLN A 15 -9.13 -7.85 3.23
C GLN A 15 -7.99 -7.08 3.92
N ARG A 16 -8.30 -6.31 4.96
CA ARG A 16 -7.30 -5.51 5.68
C ARG A 16 -6.26 -6.36 6.40
N PRO A 17 -6.65 -7.30 7.30
CA PRO A 17 -5.67 -8.10 8.02
C PRO A 17 -4.84 -8.96 7.07
N ILE A 18 -5.43 -9.51 6.02
CA ILE A 18 -4.70 -10.27 4.99
C ILE A 18 -3.67 -9.39 4.29
N LEU A 19 -4.06 -8.21 3.85
CA LEU A 19 -3.14 -7.27 3.20
C LEU A 19 -1.96 -6.91 4.11
N TYR A 20 -2.22 -6.57 5.38
CA TYR A 20 -1.16 -6.23 6.32
C TYR A 20 -0.26 -7.43 6.63
N ALA A 21 -0.82 -8.62 6.77
CA ALA A 21 -0.03 -9.83 7.00
C ALA A 21 0.90 -10.14 5.83
N VAL A 22 0.40 -10.03 4.58
CA VAL A 22 1.21 -10.29 3.38
C VAL A 22 2.26 -9.19 3.18
N LEU A 23 1.92 -7.92 3.44
CA LEU A 23 2.89 -6.82 3.41
C LEU A 23 4.00 -6.99 4.45
N ALA A 24 3.63 -7.40 5.67
CA ALA A 24 4.62 -7.71 6.72
C ALA A 24 5.52 -8.88 6.30
N LEU A 25 4.95 -9.92 5.69
CA LEU A 25 5.72 -11.07 5.23
C LEU A 25 6.72 -10.70 4.13
N VAL A 26 6.31 -9.89 3.13
CA VAL A 26 7.22 -9.35 2.10
C VAL A 26 8.33 -8.53 2.74
N PHE A 27 7.98 -7.64 3.65
CA PHE A 27 8.97 -6.77 4.30
C PHE A 27 9.97 -7.58 5.12
N LEU A 28 9.49 -8.44 6.02
CA LEU A 28 10.34 -9.23 6.92
C LEU A 28 11.24 -10.21 6.15
N SER A 29 10.72 -10.86 5.11
CA SER A 29 11.53 -11.76 4.27
C SER A 29 12.59 -11.00 3.46
N GLY A 30 12.29 -9.79 2.99
CA GLY A 30 13.27 -8.92 2.33
C GLY A 30 14.37 -8.45 3.28
N VAL A 31 14.00 -8.04 4.50
CA VAL A 31 14.95 -7.67 5.56
C VAL A 31 15.81 -8.86 5.96
N ALA A 32 15.21 -10.04 6.15
CA ALA A 32 15.94 -11.26 6.45
C ALA A 32 16.98 -11.59 5.37
N TRP A 33 16.57 -11.52 4.10
CA TRP A 33 17.52 -11.72 2.99
C TRP A 33 18.64 -10.68 3.01
N ALA A 34 18.35 -9.40 3.23
CA ALA A 34 19.34 -8.34 3.27
C ALA A 34 20.32 -8.54 4.45
N TYR A 35 19.81 -8.94 5.60
CA TYR A 35 20.64 -9.28 6.75
C TYR A 35 21.66 -10.38 6.43
N TRP A 36 21.20 -11.51 5.89
CA TRP A 36 22.08 -12.63 5.50
C TRP A 36 23.02 -12.28 4.35
N ASN A 37 22.64 -11.31 3.50
CA ASN A 37 23.46 -10.94 2.35
C ASN A 37 24.55 -9.91 2.66
N TYR A 38 24.31 -9.01 3.60
CA TYR A 38 25.18 -7.86 3.84
C TYR A 38 25.80 -7.81 5.24
N LEU A 39 25.15 -8.40 6.25
CA LEU A 39 25.57 -8.28 7.64
C LEU A 39 26.05 -9.60 8.25
N ALA A 40 25.55 -10.75 7.80
CA ALA A 40 26.02 -12.03 8.30
C ALA A 40 27.45 -12.28 7.79
N ALA A 41 28.37 -12.51 8.73
CA ALA A 41 29.82 -12.57 8.47
C ALA A 41 30.29 -13.95 8.01
N SER A 42 29.43 -14.97 8.02
CA SER A 42 29.81 -16.35 7.74
C SER A 42 29.20 -16.89 6.44
N SER A 43 29.85 -17.86 5.84
CA SER A 43 29.46 -18.51 4.57
C SER A 43 29.10 -19.97 4.76
N GLY A 44 28.48 -20.32 5.91
CA GLY A 44 28.08 -21.70 6.19
C GLY A 44 26.83 -22.14 5.42
N ASP A 45 26.64 -23.45 5.28
CA ASP A 45 25.53 -24.07 4.56
C ASP A 45 24.15 -23.64 5.11
N PHE A 46 24.06 -23.42 6.42
CA PHE A 46 22.84 -22.92 7.05
C PHE A 46 22.44 -21.54 6.54
N GLU A 47 23.37 -20.62 6.40
CA GLU A 47 23.12 -19.25 5.93
C GLU A 47 22.76 -19.21 4.46
N MET A 48 23.41 -20.02 3.64
CA MET A 48 23.02 -20.16 2.24
C MET A 48 21.59 -20.67 2.11
N SER A 49 21.20 -21.64 2.93
CA SER A 49 19.85 -22.17 2.98
C SER A 49 18.84 -21.11 3.47
N ALA A 50 19.13 -20.42 4.57
CA ALA A 50 18.27 -19.36 5.13
C ALA A 50 18.05 -18.21 4.13
N LYS A 51 19.11 -17.76 3.46
CA LYS A 51 19.06 -16.74 2.41
C LYS A 51 18.20 -17.19 1.23
N ALA A 52 18.33 -18.44 0.77
CA ALA A 52 17.54 -19.00 -0.30
C ALA A 52 16.04 -19.08 0.07
N TRP A 53 15.74 -19.51 1.29
CA TRP A 53 14.37 -19.54 1.79
C TRP A 53 13.76 -18.14 1.95
N ALA A 54 14.50 -17.19 2.50
CA ALA A 54 14.07 -15.80 2.60
C ALA A 54 13.68 -15.23 1.22
N MET A 55 14.48 -15.51 0.19
CA MET A 55 14.19 -15.08 -1.18
C MET A 55 12.93 -15.74 -1.77
N LYS A 56 12.76 -17.06 -1.55
CA LYS A 56 11.57 -17.79 -2.01
C LYS A 56 10.29 -17.23 -1.35
N ILE A 57 10.33 -17.01 -0.04
CA ILE A 57 9.20 -16.44 0.71
C ILE A 57 8.92 -15.01 0.25
N HIS A 58 9.97 -14.20 0.05
CA HIS A 58 9.84 -12.83 -0.45
C HIS A 58 9.14 -12.79 -1.82
N GLY A 59 9.59 -13.62 -2.76
CA GLY A 59 8.99 -13.70 -4.10
C GLY A 59 7.53 -14.17 -4.06
N ALA A 60 7.22 -15.23 -3.31
CA ALA A 60 5.86 -15.72 -3.16
C ALA A 60 4.93 -14.68 -2.51
N ALA A 61 5.40 -14.01 -1.45
CA ALA A 61 4.65 -12.96 -0.79
C ALA A 61 4.47 -11.72 -1.70
N ALA A 62 5.48 -11.36 -2.50
CA ALA A 62 5.38 -10.28 -3.48
C ALA A 62 4.30 -10.57 -4.54
N MET A 63 4.23 -11.80 -5.05
CA MET A 63 3.15 -12.22 -5.96
C MET A 63 1.78 -12.08 -5.31
N ALA A 64 1.62 -12.51 -4.05
CA ALA A 64 0.38 -12.35 -3.31
C ALA A 64 -0.01 -10.87 -3.12
N VAL A 65 0.96 -9.99 -2.82
CA VAL A 65 0.73 -8.53 -2.75
C VAL A 65 0.26 -7.99 -4.08
N LEU A 66 0.87 -8.37 -5.21
CA LEU A 66 0.47 -7.90 -6.54
C LEU A 66 -0.99 -8.26 -6.85
N VAL A 67 -1.41 -9.50 -6.52
CA VAL A 67 -2.81 -9.92 -6.67
C VAL A 67 -3.74 -9.07 -5.80
N LEU A 68 -3.40 -8.88 -4.52
CA LEU A 68 -4.21 -8.07 -3.60
C LEU A 68 -4.29 -6.60 -4.04
N VAL A 69 -3.17 -6.01 -4.46
CA VAL A 69 -3.14 -4.63 -4.99
C VAL A 69 -3.97 -4.53 -6.26
N GLY A 70 -3.88 -5.51 -7.17
CA GLY A 70 -4.72 -5.57 -8.38
C GLY A 70 -6.22 -5.56 -8.06
N MET A 71 -6.64 -6.36 -7.07
CA MET A 71 -8.03 -6.35 -6.59
C MET A 71 -8.43 -4.99 -6.02
N LEU A 72 -7.54 -4.36 -5.25
CA LEU A 72 -7.77 -3.04 -4.63
C LEU A 72 -7.80 -1.90 -5.65
N LEU A 73 -7.07 -2.00 -6.75
CA LEU A 73 -7.09 -0.98 -7.82
C LEU A 73 -8.50 -0.76 -8.34
N ASN A 74 -9.26 -1.81 -8.56
CA ASN A 74 -10.61 -1.71 -9.10
C ASN A 74 -11.61 -1.14 -8.09
N GLU A 75 -11.57 -1.55 -6.84
CA GLU A 75 -12.56 -1.16 -5.83
C GLU A 75 -12.17 0.12 -5.08
N HIS A 76 -10.95 0.20 -4.57
CA HIS A 76 -10.52 1.27 -3.67
C HIS A 76 -9.94 2.47 -4.41
N VAL A 77 -9.04 2.25 -5.37
CA VAL A 77 -8.31 3.33 -6.06
C VAL A 77 -9.25 4.10 -6.99
N ARG A 78 -10.05 3.41 -7.80
CA ARG A 78 -11.02 4.08 -8.71
C ARG A 78 -12.04 4.93 -7.93
N LEU A 79 -12.53 4.42 -6.80
CA LEU A 79 -13.50 5.12 -5.99
C LEU A 79 -12.88 6.35 -5.30
N ALA A 80 -11.67 6.21 -4.71
CA ALA A 80 -10.92 7.32 -4.13
C ALA A 80 -10.54 8.38 -5.17
N TRP A 81 -10.22 7.94 -6.39
CA TRP A 81 -9.88 8.82 -7.50
C TRP A 81 -11.09 9.63 -7.97
N ARG A 82 -12.28 9.01 -8.11
CA ARG A 82 -13.53 9.70 -8.42
C ARG A 82 -13.92 10.70 -7.32
N ALA A 83 -13.75 10.32 -6.06
CA ALA A 83 -14.05 11.18 -4.91
C ALA A 83 -13.05 12.33 -4.70
N ARG A 84 -12.02 12.47 -5.54
CA ARG A 84 -10.93 13.47 -5.44
C ARG A 84 -10.24 13.52 -4.08
N ARG A 85 -10.26 12.42 -3.32
CA ARG A 85 -9.73 12.36 -1.96
C ARG A 85 -8.34 11.74 -1.94
N ASN A 86 -7.38 12.48 -1.39
CA ASN A 86 -6.02 12.00 -1.09
C ASN A 86 -5.27 11.37 -2.28
N ARG A 87 -5.49 11.90 -3.50
CA ARG A 87 -4.94 11.37 -4.76
C ARG A 87 -3.42 11.32 -4.76
N ALA A 88 -2.76 12.43 -4.34
CA ALA A 88 -1.31 12.54 -4.37
C ALA A 88 -0.64 11.45 -3.54
N ASN A 89 -1.07 11.28 -2.29
CA ASN A 89 -0.51 10.26 -1.40
C ASN A 89 -0.80 8.82 -1.89
N GLY A 90 -2.00 8.58 -2.44
CA GLY A 90 -2.33 7.29 -3.05
C GLY A 90 -1.48 6.99 -4.29
N SER A 91 -1.20 8.00 -5.12
CA SER A 91 -0.34 7.86 -6.31
C SER A 91 1.10 7.59 -5.94
N VAL A 92 1.67 8.25 -4.92
CA VAL A 92 3.02 7.99 -4.42
C VAL A 92 3.14 6.54 -3.95
N PHE A 93 2.18 6.06 -3.17
CA PHE A 93 2.18 4.70 -2.67
C PHE A 93 2.08 3.67 -3.81
N LEU A 94 1.16 3.89 -4.76
CA LEU A 94 1.01 3.03 -5.94
C LEU A 94 2.25 3.07 -6.84
N GLY A 95 2.85 4.24 -7.01
CA GLY A 95 4.09 4.43 -7.76
C GLY A 95 5.26 3.67 -7.14
N ALA A 96 5.40 3.70 -5.81
CA ALA A 96 6.41 2.91 -5.09
C ALA A 96 6.23 1.41 -5.34
N PHE A 97 4.98 0.91 -5.33
CA PHE A 97 4.68 -0.49 -5.66
C PHE A 97 5.03 -0.84 -7.10
N ALA A 98 4.64 -0.01 -8.07
CA ALA A 98 4.98 -0.23 -9.47
C ALA A 98 6.49 -0.25 -9.67
N PHE A 99 7.20 0.66 -9.03
CA PHE A 99 8.64 0.76 -9.09
C PHE A 99 9.35 -0.46 -8.47
N LEU A 100 8.88 -0.93 -7.30
CA LEU A 100 9.37 -2.17 -6.68
C LEU A 100 9.13 -3.39 -7.57
N THR A 101 7.98 -3.44 -8.24
CA THR A 101 7.67 -4.52 -9.18
C THR A 101 8.64 -4.53 -10.37
N ILE A 102 8.89 -3.35 -10.97
CA ILE A 102 9.80 -3.21 -12.11
C ILE A 102 11.23 -3.54 -11.71
N THR A 103 11.71 -3.03 -10.57
CA THR A 103 13.06 -3.33 -10.10
C THR A 103 13.22 -4.77 -9.67
N GLY A 104 12.22 -5.36 -9.01
CA GLY A 104 12.21 -6.78 -8.65
C GLY A 104 12.25 -7.69 -9.88
N TYR A 105 11.48 -7.37 -10.91
CA TYR A 105 11.54 -8.07 -12.21
C TYR A 105 12.91 -7.89 -12.86
N GLY A 106 13.46 -6.66 -12.85
CA GLY A 106 14.77 -6.35 -13.38
C GLY A 106 15.90 -7.17 -12.73
N LEU A 107 15.80 -7.49 -11.43
CA LEU A 107 16.80 -8.32 -10.74
C LEU A 107 16.91 -9.75 -11.31
N TYR A 108 15.83 -10.29 -11.87
CA TYR A 108 15.83 -11.60 -12.50
C TYR A 108 16.29 -11.57 -13.96
N TYR A 109 15.96 -10.52 -14.71
CA TYR A 109 16.11 -10.48 -16.16
C TYR A 109 17.20 -9.53 -16.66
N ALA A 110 17.74 -8.65 -15.83
CA ALA A 110 18.83 -7.76 -16.24
C ALA A 110 20.12 -8.55 -16.44
N GLY A 111 20.64 -8.55 -17.67
CA GLY A 111 21.83 -9.30 -18.08
C GLY A 111 23.18 -8.69 -17.65
N GLY A 112 23.20 -7.43 -17.14
CA GLY A 112 24.42 -6.73 -16.78
C GLY A 112 24.63 -6.66 -15.27
N GLU A 113 25.82 -7.02 -14.76
CA GLU A 113 26.15 -6.98 -13.32
C GLU A 113 25.94 -5.59 -12.71
N ARG A 114 26.36 -4.53 -13.43
CA ARG A 114 26.21 -3.15 -12.96
C ARG A 114 24.73 -2.76 -12.84
N LEU A 115 23.91 -3.10 -13.83
CA LEU A 115 22.48 -2.80 -13.81
C LEU A 115 21.78 -3.56 -12.68
N ARG A 116 22.13 -4.82 -12.49
CA ARG A 116 21.60 -5.66 -11.40
C ARG A 116 21.98 -5.11 -10.02
N ALA A 117 23.23 -4.66 -9.84
CA ALA A 117 23.68 -4.04 -8.59
C ALA A 117 22.89 -2.77 -8.27
N TRP A 118 22.71 -1.87 -9.23
CA TRP A 118 21.89 -0.68 -9.07
C TRP A 118 20.43 -1.02 -8.75
N ALA A 119 19.83 -1.94 -9.50
CA ALA A 119 18.45 -2.39 -9.25
C ALA A 119 18.28 -2.97 -7.85
N SER A 120 19.28 -3.72 -7.36
CA SER A 120 19.27 -4.29 -6.01
C SER A 120 19.26 -3.22 -4.92
N TRP A 121 20.17 -2.25 -5.00
CA TRP A 121 20.23 -1.15 -4.04
C TRP A 121 18.96 -0.29 -4.04
N ILE A 122 18.46 0.04 -5.21
CA ILE A 122 17.25 0.85 -5.36
C ILE A 122 16.03 0.09 -4.83
N HIS A 123 15.90 -1.21 -5.18
CA HIS A 123 14.83 -2.06 -4.68
C HIS A 123 14.85 -2.16 -3.15
N LEU A 124 16.03 -2.35 -2.57
CA LEU A 124 16.21 -2.41 -1.12
C LEU A 124 15.81 -1.09 -0.44
N LEU A 125 16.31 0.06 -0.93
CA LEU A 125 16.03 1.36 -0.33
C LEU A 125 14.52 1.70 -0.38
N VAL A 126 13.89 1.50 -1.54
CA VAL A 126 12.44 1.75 -1.69
C VAL A 126 11.63 0.75 -0.86
N GLY A 127 12.05 -0.51 -0.81
CA GLY A 127 11.43 -1.54 0.02
C GLY A 127 11.48 -1.22 1.52
N LEU A 128 12.62 -0.72 2.01
CA LEU A 128 12.77 -0.27 3.40
C LEU A 128 11.94 0.98 3.71
N ALA A 129 11.73 1.86 2.74
CA ALA A 129 10.87 3.04 2.90
C ALA A 129 9.37 2.71 2.89
N LEU A 130 8.97 1.56 2.37
CA LEU A 130 7.55 1.20 2.18
C LEU A 130 6.71 1.22 3.45
N PRO A 131 7.15 0.70 4.63
CA PRO A 131 6.39 0.79 5.87
C PRO A 131 6.12 2.24 6.30
N ILE A 132 7.08 3.13 6.10
CA ILE A 132 6.95 4.57 6.42
C ILE A 132 5.90 5.19 5.48
N LEU A 133 5.99 4.92 4.19
CA LEU A 133 5.00 5.37 3.20
C LEU A 133 3.59 4.85 3.52
N LEU A 134 3.48 3.59 3.96
CA LEU A 134 2.22 3.00 4.38
C LEU A 134 1.65 3.73 5.61
N LEU A 135 2.48 3.99 6.61
CA LEU A 135 2.08 4.72 7.81
C LEU A 135 1.56 6.12 7.46
N ILE A 136 2.31 6.87 6.63
CA ILE A 136 1.89 8.19 6.13
C ILE A 136 0.56 8.09 5.40
N HIS A 137 0.40 7.10 4.52
CA HIS A 137 -0.83 6.87 3.77
C HIS A 137 -2.03 6.64 4.70
N LEU A 138 -1.85 5.84 5.76
CA LEU A 138 -2.90 5.55 6.74
C LEU A 138 -3.25 6.77 7.60
N LEU A 139 -2.24 7.54 8.06
CA LEU A 139 -2.44 8.73 8.90
C LEU A 139 -3.16 9.84 8.12
N LEU A 140 -2.74 10.14 6.90
CA LEU A 140 -3.39 11.13 6.05
C LEU A 140 -4.82 10.70 5.68
N GLY A 141 -5.04 9.39 5.46
CA GLY A 141 -6.38 8.85 5.23
C GLY A 141 -7.32 9.00 6.44
N LYS A 142 -6.81 8.94 7.68
CA LYS A 142 -7.57 9.18 8.91
C LYS A 142 -7.92 10.67 9.05
N ARG A 143 -6.97 11.58 8.86
CA ARG A 143 -7.17 13.03 8.99
C ARG A 143 -8.26 13.57 8.07
N THR A 144 -8.27 13.15 6.81
CA THR A 144 -9.30 13.55 5.85
C THR A 144 -10.70 13.06 6.20
N ARG A 145 -10.84 12.00 6.97
CA ARG A 145 -12.15 11.50 7.45
C ARG A 145 -12.69 12.34 8.60
N SER A 146 -11.85 12.68 9.56
CA SER A 146 -12.24 13.49 10.73
C SER A 146 -12.70 14.89 10.31
N ALA A 147 -12.03 15.52 9.36
CA ALA A 147 -12.37 16.84 8.87
C ALA A 147 -13.78 16.90 8.21
N VAL A 148 -14.20 15.82 7.52
CA VAL A 148 -15.52 15.74 6.91
C VAL A 148 -16.63 15.53 7.94
N GLN A 149 -16.37 14.75 9.00
CA GLN A 149 -17.35 14.55 10.08
C GLN A 149 -17.61 15.83 10.87
N HIS A 150 -16.58 16.62 11.18
CA HIS A 150 -16.74 17.89 11.86
C HIS A 150 -17.58 18.89 11.05
N LYS A 151 -17.43 18.91 9.74
CA LYS A 151 -18.19 19.82 8.87
C LYS A 151 -19.69 19.51 8.83
N HIS A 152 -20.09 18.24 8.99
CA HIS A 152 -21.50 17.85 9.05
C HIS A 152 -22.16 18.12 10.41
N HIS A 153 -21.41 18.24 11.50
CA HIS A 153 -21.97 18.57 12.81
C HIS A 153 -22.21 20.08 13.03
N HIS A 154 -21.63 20.94 12.20
CA HIS A 154 -21.79 22.40 12.28
C HIS A 154 -22.79 23.00 11.30
N LEU A 155 -23.54 22.18 10.57
CA LEU A 155 -24.70 22.72 9.83
C LEU A 155 -25.84 22.89 10.82
N PRO A 156 -26.33 24.14 11.05
CA PRO A 156 -27.46 24.36 11.95
C PRO A 156 -28.66 23.61 11.39
N ALA A 157 -29.24 22.76 12.24
CA ALA A 157 -30.55 22.19 12.02
C ALA A 157 -31.57 23.34 12.10
N GLY A 158 -32.14 23.75 10.99
CA GLY A 158 -33.23 24.71 10.99
C GLY A 158 -33.04 25.90 10.03
N VAL A 159 -33.23 25.65 8.75
CA VAL A 159 -33.90 26.64 7.88
C VAL A 159 -35.18 25.98 7.45
N ASP A 160 -36.21 26.16 8.26
CA ASP A 160 -37.60 25.89 7.88
C ASP A 160 -37.97 26.83 6.76
N ILE A 161 -37.92 26.35 5.52
CA ILE A 161 -38.53 27.03 4.37
C ILE A 161 -40.01 26.60 4.29
N HIS A 162 -40.76 26.95 5.32
CA HIS A 162 -42.20 26.90 5.32
C HIS A 162 -42.74 28.19 5.92
N SER A 163 -42.85 29.25 5.10
CA SER A 163 -43.94 30.24 5.21
C SER A 163 -43.72 31.37 4.19
N SER A 164 -44.25 31.20 3.00
CA SER A 164 -44.82 32.31 2.21
C SER A 164 -45.62 31.77 1.03
N SER A 165 -46.80 31.27 1.31
CA SER A 165 -47.87 31.19 0.30
C SER A 165 -49.19 31.46 1.00
N SER A 166 -49.52 32.73 1.20
CA SER A 166 -50.88 33.20 1.35
C SER A 166 -50.90 34.72 1.25
N THR A 167 -51.14 35.26 0.09
CA THR A 167 -52.12 36.32 -0.25
C THR A 167 -52.02 36.58 -1.73
#